data_124ca863fdb9e7622559c5fb6864a637
#
_entry.id   124ca863fdb9e7622559c5fb6864a637
#
_cell.length_a   1.000
_cell.length_b   1.000
_cell.length_c   1.000
_cell.angle_alpha   90.00
_cell.angle_beta   90.00
_cell.angle_gamma   90.00
#
_symmetry.space_group_name_H-M   'P 1'
#
loop_
_entity.id
_entity.type
_entity.pdbx_description
1 polymer ?
#
loop_
_entity_poly.entity_id
_entity_poly.type
_entity_poly.pdbx_seq_one_letter_code
_entity_poly.pdbx_strand_id
1 'polypeptide(L)'
;MAFEPTQLYGTTPPSEPTMGRTGKVYRSVRARFTDKPTFFTWVRANKIAASGRPSSRKQVEWLKRNGVSAILTLTEEPLPREWTGGMDARHISLRDHAPLSKAEMMLGAEYIASELSQDKAVLVHCLAGKGRTGCVLAAYLMAYEGKSARQAIK
;
A
#
# COMPACT_ATOMS: atom_id res chain seq x y z
N MET A 1 -1.76 -32.93 -35.38
CA MET A 1 -1.63 -31.46 -35.65
C MET A 1 -1.66 -30.76 -34.32
N ALA A 2 -0.52 -30.29 -33.85
CA ALA A 2 -0.41 -29.52 -32.61
C ALA A 2 -0.72 -28.06 -32.92
N PHE A 3 -1.69 -27.48 -32.22
CA PHE A 3 -1.94 -26.04 -32.22
C PHE A 3 -0.99 -25.40 -31.22
N GLU A 4 -0.02 -24.65 -31.69
CA GLU A 4 0.78 -23.75 -30.89
C GLU A 4 -0.06 -22.49 -30.51
N PRO A 5 -0.12 -22.09 -29.24
CA PRO A 5 -0.65 -20.78 -28.88
C PRO A 5 0.46 -19.74 -29.01
N THR A 6 0.61 -19.20 -30.19
CA THR A 6 1.56 -18.12 -30.49
C THR A 6 0.97 -16.76 -30.05
N GLN A 7 1.67 -16.16 -29.10
CA GLN A 7 1.89 -14.70 -28.94
C GLN A 7 0.70 -13.74 -28.97
N LEU A 8 0.25 -13.32 -27.81
CA LEU A 8 -0.33 -12.01 -27.60
C LEU A 8 -0.03 -11.46 -26.19
N TYR A 9 1.25 -11.32 -25.85
CA TYR A 9 1.67 -10.46 -24.72
C TYR A 9 2.97 -9.74 -25.05
N GLY A 10 2.84 -8.80 -25.96
CA GLY A 10 3.89 -7.86 -26.33
C GLY A 10 3.46 -6.42 -26.07
N THR A 11 3.15 -6.07 -24.83
CA THR A 11 3.20 -4.69 -24.37
C THR A 11 3.91 -4.66 -23.05
N THR A 12 5.22 -4.43 -23.12
CA THR A 12 6.01 -3.97 -21.97
C THR A 12 5.26 -2.77 -21.38
N PRO A 13 4.87 -2.79 -20.09
CA PRO A 13 4.31 -1.60 -19.48
C PRO A 13 5.34 -0.49 -19.58
N PRO A 14 4.93 0.76 -19.87
CA PRO A 14 5.85 1.86 -19.98
C PRO A 14 6.68 1.97 -18.71
N SER A 15 8.00 2.15 -18.87
CA SER A 15 8.96 2.32 -17.76
C SER A 15 8.44 3.38 -16.80
N GLU A 16 8.32 2.99 -15.52
CA GLU A 16 7.80 3.88 -14.47
C GLU A 16 8.67 5.15 -14.38
N PRO A 17 8.08 6.35 -14.38
CA PRO A 17 8.84 7.57 -14.22
C PRO A 17 9.47 7.64 -12.83
N THR A 18 10.74 7.93 -12.78
CA THR A 18 11.51 8.18 -11.54
C THR A 18 10.81 9.24 -10.68
N MET A 19 10.68 8.97 -9.38
CA MET A 19 9.88 9.74 -8.44
C MET A 19 10.53 11.08 -8.05
N GLY A 20 10.32 12.08 -8.89
CA GLY A 20 10.54 13.49 -8.58
C GLY A 20 9.22 14.28 -8.56
N ARG A 21 9.28 15.59 -8.78
CA ARG A 21 8.11 16.48 -8.94
C ARG A 21 7.03 15.91 -9.90
N THR A 22 7.45 15.16 -10.91
CA THR A 22 6.61 14.45 -11.87
C THR A 22 5.71 13.37 -11.24
N GLY A 23 6.17 12.67 -10.18
CA GLY A 23 5.35 11.68 -9.50
C GLY A 23 4.16 12.26 -8.74
N LYS A 24 4.30 13.49 -8.19
CA LYS A 24 3.16 14.20 -7.57
C LYS A 24 2.12 14.61 -8.60
N VAL A 25 2.56 15.11 -9.75
CA VAL A 25 1.68 15.50 -10.86
C VAL A 25 0.94 14.29 -11.42
N TYR A 26 1.64 13.19 -11.68
CA TYR A 26 1.03 11.95 -12.17
C TYR A 26 -0.07 11.42 -11.24
N ARG A 27 0.18 11.40 -9.92
CA ARG A 27 -0.84 11.01 -8.94
C ARG A 27 -2.03 11.95 -8.92
N SER A 28 -1.79 13.26 -8.97
CA SER A 28 -2.86 14.28 -9.00
C SER A 28 -3.71 14.20 -10.26
N VAL A 29 -3.10 13.95 -11.42
CA VAL A 29 -3.81 13.78 -12.69
C VAL A 29 -4.61 12.47 -12.67
N ARG A 30 -4.00 11.37 -12.24
CA ARG A 30 -4.69 10.08 -12.16
C ARG A 30 -5.84 10.08 -11.14
N ALA A 31 -5.70 10.81 -10.03
CA ALA A 31 -6.76 10.98 -9.03
C ALA A 31 -8.02 11.65 -9.58
N ARG A 32 -7.90 12.43 -10.67
CA ARG A 32 -9.05 13.04 -11.35
C ARG A 32 -9.82 12.07 -12.23
N PHE A 33 -9.19 10.96 -12.64
CA PHE A 33 -9.76 10.00 -13.59
C PHE A 33 -10.07 8.62 -12.98
N THR A 34 -9.54 8.30 -11.80
CA THR A 34 -9.81 7.01 -11.14
C THR A 34 -10.02 7.19 -9.65
N ASP A 35 -11.08 6.60 -9.13
CA ASP A 35 -11.33 6.55 -7.68
C ASP A 35 -10.38 5.58 -6.96
N LYS A 36 -9.67 4.73 -7.68
CA LYS A 36 -8.74 3.75 -7.12
C LYS A 36 -7.38 4.38 -6.81
N PRO A 37 -6.80 4.21 -5.61
CA PRO A 37 -5.44 4.64 -5.31
C PRO A 37 -4.40 4.04 -6.26
N THR A 38 -3.32 4.78 -6.52
CA THR A 38 -2.23 4.29 -7.37
C THR A 38 -1.58 3.05 -6.76
N PHE A 39 -1.22 2.09 -7.60
CA PHE A 39 -0.55 0.83 -7.19
C PHE A 39 -1.30 0.02 -6.13
N PHE A 40 -2.61 0.18 -6.02
CA PHE A 40 -3.40 -0.62 -5.10
C PHE A 40 -3.32 -2.10 -5.48
N THR A 41 -2.96 -2.91 -4.50
CA THR A 41 -2.94 -4.37 -4.62
C THR A 41 -3.31 -5.03 -3.30
N TRP A 42 -3.97 -6.18 -3.36
CA TRP A 42 -4.15 -7.04 -2.21
C TRP A 42 -2.91 -7.92 -2.00
N VAL A 43 -2.18 -7.70 -0.92
CA VAL A 43 -1.05 -8.54 -0.49
C VAL A 43 -1.56 -9.85 0.11
N ARG A 44 -2.66 -9.76 0.85
CA ARG A 44 -3.48 -10.89 1.31
C ARG A 44 -4.93 -10.59 0.93
N ALA A 45 -5.55 -11.48 0.18
CA ALA A 45 -6.89 -11.27 -0.33
C ALA A 45 -7.87 -10.85 0.77
N ASN A 46 -8.50 -9.71 0.60
CA ASN A 46 -9.49 -9.12 1.51
C ASN A 46 -9.01 -8.91 2.97
N LYS A 47 -7.69 -8.92 3.21
CA LYS A 47 -7.11 -8.74 4.56
C LYS A 47 -6.04 -7.65 4.61
N ILE A 48 -5.06 -7.71 3.72
CA ILE A 48 -3.96 -6.72 3.70
C ILE A 48 -3.83 -6.18 2.28
N ALA A 49 -3.93 -4.88 2.15
CA ALA A 49 -3.70 -4.17 0.90
C ALA A 49 -2.51 -3.20 1.02
N ALA A 50 -1.89 -2.93 -0.11
CA ALA A 50 -0.87 -1.90 -0.26
C ALA A 50 -1.28 -0.91 -1.35
N SER A 51 -0.89 0.34 -1.23
CA SER A 51 -1.05 1.35 -2.29
C SER A 51 -0.06 2.50 -2.15
N GLY A 52 -0.01 3.36 -3.15
CA GLY A 52 0.50 4.71 -3.00
C GLY A 52 -0.45 5.55 -2.12
N ARG A 53 0.02 6.73 -1.69
CA ARG A 53 -0.79 7.62 -0.86
C ARG A 53 -2.10 7.98 -1.57
N PRO A 54 -3.26 7.73 -0.95
CA PRO A 54 -4.53 8.27 -1.45
C PRO A 54 -4.43 9.78 -1.60
N SER A 55 -4.84 10.31 -2.74
CA SER A 55 -4.69 11.72 -3.10
C SER A 55 -6.01 12.50 -3.08
N SER A 56 -7.11 11.84 -2.75
CA SER A 56 -8.43 12.46 -2.62
C SER A 56 -9.33 11.68 -1.67
N ARG A 57 -10.36 12.35 -1.16
CA ARG A 57 -11.43 11.71 -0.39
C ARG A 57 -12.11 10.58 -1.18
N LYS A 58 -12.31 10.77 -2.49
CA LYS A 58 -12.92 9.74 -3.36
C LYS A 58 -12.12 8.43 -3.35
N GLN A 59 -10.79 8.50 -3.31
CA GLN A 59 -9.96 7.30 -3.22
C GLN A 59 -10.11 6.59 -1.87
N VAL A 60 -10.25 7.32 -0.77
CA VAL A 60 -10.51 6.72 0.54
C VAL A 60 -11.91 6.11 0.59
N GLU A 61 -12.92 6.76 0.02
CA GLU A 61 -14.26 6.19 -0.11
C GLU A 61 -14.28 4.92 -0.99
N TRP A 62 -13.47 4.91 -2.06
CA TRP A 62 -13.29 3.70 -2.87
C TRP A 62 -12.72 2.55 -2.04
N LEU A 63 -11.70 2.81 -1.20
CA LEU A 63 -11.13 1.81 -0.28
C LEU A 63 -12.19 1.22 0.65
N LYS A 64 -13.00 2.07 1.27
CA LYS A 64 -14.10 1.64 2.15
C LYS A 64 -15.09 0.74 1.42
N ARG A 65 -15.53 1.13 0.22
CA ARG A 65 -16.44 0.33 -0.61
C ARG A 65 -15.85 -1.01 -1.04
N ASN A 66 -14.51 -1.11 -1.07
CA ASN A 66 -13.80 -2.35 -1.41
C ASN A 66 -13.34 -3.13 -0.16
N GLY A 67 -13.94 -2.86 0.99
CA GLY A 67 -13.78 -3.67 2.19
C GLY A 67 -12.63 -3.26 3.11
N VAL A 68 -11.87 -2.20 2.80
CA VAL A 68 -10.83 -1.69 3.70
C VAL A 68 -11.47 -0.94 4.85
N SER A 69 -11.19 -1.33 6.08
CA SER A 69 -11.75 -0.75 7.32
C SER A 69 -10.69 -0.12 8.24
N ALA A 70 -9.41 -0.40 7.99
CA ALA A 70 -8.30 0.19 8.72
C ALA A 70 -7.24 0.73 7.75
N ILE A 71 -6.52 1.78 8.13
CA ILE A 71 -5.52 2.41 7.28
C ILE A 71 -4.27 2.78 8.09
N LEU A 72 -3.11 2.33 7.62
CA LEU A 72 -1.80 2.66 8.15
C LEU A 72 -1.08 3.61 7.20
N THR A 73 -0.91 4.84 7.62
CA THR A 73 -0.21 5.90 6.88
C THR A 73 1.24 5.98 7.33
N LEU A 74 2.18 5.78 6.41
CA LEU A 74 3.63 5.77 6.66
C LEU A 74 4.36 6.98 6.07
N THR A 75 3.64 7.96 5.55
CA THR A 75 4.24 9.22 5.08
C THR A 75 4.53 10.16 6.25
N GLU A 76 5.38 11.16 6.03
CA GLU A 76 5.68 12.19 7.02
C GLU A 76 4.41 12.92 7.48
N GLU A 77 3.51 13.21 6.54
CA GLU A 77 2.21 13.84 6.80
C GLU A 77 1.09 12.79 6.86
N PRO A 78 0.16 12.90 7.82
CA PRO A 78 -1.00 12.04 7.89
C PRO A 78 -1.98 12.30 6.72
N LEU A 79 -2.94 11.41 6.53
CA LEU A 79 -4.11 11.70 5.71
C LEU A 79 -5.04 12.67 6.46
N PRO A 80 -5.80 13.52 5.73
CA PRO A 80 -6.81 14.36 6.34
C PRO A 80 -7.83 13.54 7.13
N ARG A 81 -8.11 13.92 8.36
CA ARG A 81 -9.06 13.18 9.24
C ARG A 81 -10.46 13.07 8.65
N GLU A 82 -10.89 14.10 7.93
CA GLU A 82 -12.18 14.12 7.25
C GLU A 82 -12.30 13.09 6.12
N TRP A 83 -11.18 12.54 5.61
CA TRP A 83 -11.20 11.46 4.62
C TRP A 83 -11.33 10.09 5.28
N THR A 84 -10.71 9.92 6.45
CA THR A 84 -10.61 8.62 7.14
C THR A 84 -11.71 8.40 8.17
N GLY A 85 -12.67 9.31 8.28
CA GLY A 85 -13.81 9.15 9.20
C GLY A 85 -14.52 7.80 9.04
N GLY A 86 -14.75 7.09 10.15
CA GLY A 86 -15.33 5.75 10.16
C GLY A 86 -14.35 4.60 9.86
N MET A 87 -13.04 4.89 9.75
CA MET A 87 -11.97 3.89 9.64
C MET A 87 -11.07 3.96 10.88
N ASP A 88 -10.44 2.84 11.23
CA ASP A 88 -9.31 2.87 12.16
C ASP A 88 -8.08 3.39 11.42
N ALA A 89 -7.66 4.62 11.74
CA ALA A 89 -6.55 5.28 11.08
C ALA A 89 -5.35 5.44 12.02
N ARG A 90 -4.24 4.86 11.64
CA ARG A 90 -2.94 5.01 12.33
C ARG A 90 -1.95 5.74 11.45
N HIS A 91 -1.23 6.69 12.04
CA HIS A 91 -0.12 7.37 11.40
C HIS A 91 1.18 7.05 12.12
N ILE A 92 2.17 6.57 11.36
CA ILE A 92 3.55 6.41 11.80
C ILE A 92 4.39 7.23 10.81
N SER A 93 4.92 8.36 11.28
CA SER A 93 5.72 9.25 10.44
C SER A 93 7.09 8.63 10.17
N LEU A 94 7.29 8.13 8.98
CA LEU A 94 8.56 7.57 8.53
C LEU A 94 9.15 8.47 7.43
N ARG A 95 10.45 8.77 7.57
CA ARG A 95 11.17 9.60 6.58
C ARG A 95 11.36 8.82 5.28
N ASP A 96 11.07 9.49 4.16
CA ASP A 96 11.29 8.90 2.83
C ASP A 96 12.80 8.76 2.54
N HIS A 97 13.16 7.70 1.83
CA HIS A 97 14.55 7.36 1.47
C HIS A 97 15.52 7.21 2.68
N ALA A 98 15.01 7.10 3.89
CA ALA A 98 15.81 6.81 5.08
C ALA A 98 15.73 5.33 5.46
N PRO A 99 16.80 4.75 6.03
CA PRO A 99 16.72 3.41 6.62
C PRO A 99 15.68 3.39 7.75
N LEU A 100 14.83 2.38 7.77
CA LEU A 100 13.88 2.16 8.84
C LEU A 100 14.54 1.34 9.96
N SER A 101 14.36 1.76 11.20
CA SER A 101 14.75 0.96 12.34
C SER A 101 13.84 -0.26 12.51
N LYS A 102 14.34 -1.30 13.17
CA LYS A 102 13.51 -2.46 13.53
C LYS A 102 12.28 -2.06 14.34
N ALA A 103 12.44 -1.11 15.27
CA ALA A 103 11.34 -0.62 16.09
C ALA A 103 10.24 0.04 15.25
N GLU A 104 10.57 0.90 14.28
CA GLU A 104 9.63 1.54 13.39
C GLU A 104 8.87 0.51 12.53
N MET A 105 9.58 -0.46 11.98
CA MET A 105 8.95 -1.53 11.20
C MET A 105 8.00 -2.38 12.07
N MET A 106 8.40 -2.69 13.31
CA MET A 106 7.58 -3.47 14.23
C MET A 106 6.33 -2.73 14.70
N LEU A 107 6.38 -1.42 14.93
CA LEU A 107 5.18 -0.63 15.23
C LEU A 107 4.11 -0.77 14.14
N GLY A 108 4.51 -0.75 12.89
CA GLY A 108 3.60 -0.97 11.77
C GLY A 108 3.08 -2.40 11.70
N ALA A 109 3.97 -3.38 11.90
CA ALA A 109 3.60 -4.80 11.92
C ALA A 109 2.62 -5.15 13.05
N GLU A 110 2.81 -4.61 14.24
CA GLU A 110 1.93 -4.76 15.39
C GLU A 110 0.54 -4.18 15.12
N TYR A 111 0.47 -2.99 14.52
CA TYR A 111 -0.80 -2.40 14.14
C TYR A 111 -1.56 -3.29 13.14
N ILE A 112 -0.88 -3.78 12.10
CA ILE A 112 -1.48 -4.69 11.13
C ILE A 112 -2.05 -5.94 11.83
N ALA A 113 -1.26 -6.56 12.71
CA ALA A 113 -1.69 -7.76 13.45
C ALA A 113 -2.90 -7.47 14.35
N SER A 114 -2.91 -6.33 15.04
CA SER A 114 -4.02 -5.90 15.90
C SER A 114 -5.32 -5.73 15.10
N GLU A 115 -5.27 -5.05 13.96
CA GLU A 115 -6.48 -4.83 13.16
C GLU A 115 -7.01 -6.13 12.53
N LEU A 116 -6.10 -6.99 12.05
CA LEU A 116 -6.48 -8.30 11.52
C LEU A 116 -7.10 -9.21 12.59
N SER A 117 -6.68 -9.11 13.86
CA SER A 117 -7.26 -9.86 14.96
C SER A 117 -8.71 -9.44 15.27
N GLN A 118 -9.11 -8.26 14.82
CA GLN A 118 -10.48 -7.73 14.90
C GLN A 118 -11.26 -7.96 13.59
N ASP A 119 -10.77 -8.81 12.71
CA ASP A 119 -11.32 -9.11 11.37
C ASP A 119 -11.47 -7.87 10.46
N LYS A 120 -10.58 -6.89 10.63
CA LYS A 120 -10.52 -5.69 9.82
C LYS A 120 -9.51 -5.85 8.70
N ALA A 121 -9.86 -5.41 7.48
CA ALA A 121 -8.92 -5.35 6.39
C ALA A 121 -8.13 -4.03 6.43
N VAL A 122 -6.80 -4.14 6.34
CA VAL A 122 -5.86 -3.01 6.52
C VAL A 122 -5.25 -2.59 5.20
N LEU A 123 -5.32 -1.30 4.89
CA LEU A 123 -4.46 -0.70 3.88
C LEU A 123 -3.18 -0.18 4.53
N VAL A 124 -2.04 -0.56 3.98
CA VAL A 124 -0.72 0.03 4.31
C VAL A 124 -0.27 0.88 3.13
N HIS A 125 0.05 2.14 3.36
CA HIS A 125 0.53 3.00 2.29
C HIS A 125 1.66 3.93 2.76
N CYS A 126 2.52 4.27 1.82
CA CYS A 126 3.44 5.39 1.91
C CYS A 126 3.22 6.32 0.71
N LEU A 127 4.24 7.01 0.22
CA LEU A 127 4.08 7.89 -0.94
C LEU A 127 3.80 7.10 -2.23
N ALA A 128 4.63 6.10 -2.53
CA ALA A 128 4.51 5.24 -3.72
C ALA A 128 3.99 3.83 -3.44
N GLY A 129 3.89 3.44 -2.18
CA GLY A 129 3.46 2.09 -1.80
C GLY A 129 4.53 1.01 -1.98
N LYS A 130 5.80 1.38 -2.12
CA LYS A 130 6.91 0.43 -2.40
C LYS A 130 7.89 0.33 -1.23
N GLY A 131 8.66 1.39 -0.94
CA GLY A 131 9.76 1.36 0.04
C GLY A 131 9.28 1.11 1.48
N ARG A 132 8.84 2.16 2.16
CA ARG A 132 8.37 2.10 3.57
C ARG A 132 7.28 1.06 3.77
N THR A 133 6.31 1.02 2.85
CA THR A 133 5.23 0.02 2.84
C THR A 133 5.78 -1.40 2.74
N GLY A 134 6.71 -1.65 1.81
CA GLY A 134 7.34 -2.96 1.66
C GLY A 134 8.08 -3.42 2.90
N CYS A 135 8.85 -2.52 3.55
CA CYS A 135 9.57 -2.84 4.78
C CYS A 135 8.64 -3.23 5.94
N VAL A 136 7.56 -2.48 6.15
CA VAL A 136 6.58 -2.76 7.21
C VAL A 136 5.83 -4.06 6.93
N LEU A 137 5.42 -4.29 5.69
CA LEU A 137 4.76 -5.54 5.28
C LEU A 137 5.68 -6.75 5.43
N ALA A 138 6.95 -6.62 5.05
CA ALA A 138 7.94 -7.69 5.24
C ALA A 138 8.14 -8.01 6.73
N ALA A 139 8.22 -6.99 7.59
CA ALA A 139 8.31 -7.19 9.04
C ALA A 139 7.08 -7.92 9.59
N TYR A 140 5.87 -7.57 9.14
CA TYR A 140 4.65 -8.27 9.52
C TYR A 140 4.69 -9.76 9.07
N LEU A 141 5.00 -10.01 7.81
CA LEU A 141 5.04 -11.38 7.27
C LEU A 141 6.07 -12.26 7.98
N MET A 142 7.21 -11.69 8.36
CA MET A 142 8.24 -12.42 9.10
C MET A 142 7.83 -12.66 10.55
N ALA A 143 7.32 -11.65 11.24
CA ALA A 143 7.03 -11.73 12.68
C ALA A 143 5.74 -12.51 13.00
N TYR A 144 4.72 -12.40 12.17
CA TYR A 144 3.38 -12.94 12.45
C TYR A 144 2.97 -14.09 11.54
N GLU A 145 3.57 -14.23 10.35
CA GLU A 145 3.30 -15.35 9.45
C GLU A 145 4.49 -16.32 9.30
N GLY A 146 5.58 -16.11 10.03
CA GLY A 146 6.76 -16.98 10.02
C GLY A 146 7.48 -17.07 8.68
N LYS A 147 7.33 -16.08 7.80
CA LYS A 147 8.01 -16.04 6.51
C LYS A 147 9.49 -15.73 6.68
N SER A 148 10.34 -16.36 5.87
CA SER A 148 11.74 -15.94 5.76
C SER A 148 11.82 -14.56 5.06
N ALA A 149 12.92 -13.83 5.26
CA ALA A 149 13.15 -12.55 4.58
C ALA A 149 12.99 -12.66 3.06
N ARG A 150 13.53 -13.72 2.45
CA ARG A 150 13.39 -13.99 1.01
C ARG A 150 11.94 -14.18 0.55
N GLN A 151 11.10 -14.76 1.40
CA GLN A 151 9.67 -14.95 1.10
C GLN A 151 8.86 -13.67 1.32
N ALA A 152 9.26 -12.85 2.27
CA ALA A 152 8.55 -11.63 2.65
C ALA A 152 8.75 -10.48 1.64
N ILE A 153 9.86 -10.49 0.87
CA ILE A 153 10.19 -9.44 -0.12
C ILE A 153 9.88 -9.84 -1.57
N LYS A 154 9.29 -10.98 -1.82
CA LYS A 154 8.78 -11.40 -3.13
C LYS A 154 7.37 -10.88 -3.37
#